data_9be6be7a8c49ef8925c8c6a6a9d24275
#
_entry.id   9be6be7a8c49ef8925c8c6a6a9d24275
#
_cell.length_a   1.000
_cell.length_b   1.000
_cell.length_c   1.000
_cell.angle_alpha   90.00
_cell.angle_beta   90.00
_cell.angle_gamma   90.00
#
_symmetry.space_group_name_H-M   'P 1'
#
loop_
_entity.id
_entity.type
_entity.pdbx_description
1 polymer ?
#
loop_
_entity_poly.entity_id
_entity_poly.type
_entity_poly.pdbx_seq_one_letter_code
_entity_poly.pdbx_strand_id
1 'polypeptide(L)'
;MELKQIATIHTDFPEKFGIPRQSGLVGQLKGQIILEPAYRNREAFRGLAEYSHIWVLWEFSQAKREKWSPTVKPPRLGANKRMGVFATRSPFRPNPIGLSALKLDSIEYHKTYGPVLHVSGVDMLDGTPVYDIKPYLPYADSYPDATDGFAGRVRGNRIAVSIPEEMLIKIEEKERDTIKQLLSQDPRTAYVQDAERIWGLSYQQYNIRFRVENETAYVLDVEIKQGADRLYRKREADRGKVTEQKDEDRSDGTTDKAGEK
;
A
#
# COMPACT_ATOMS: atom_id res chain seq x y z
N MET A 1 19.00 0.38 -21.09
CA MET A 1 17.65 -0.21 -21.08
C MET A 1 16.72 0.84 -20.52
N GLU A 2 15.65 1.17 -21.23
CA GLU A 2 14.61 2.08 -20.79
C GLU A 2 13.47 1.26 -20.16
N LEU A 3 13.08 1.59 -18.93
CA LEU A 3 11.94 0.93 -18.27
C LEU A 3 10.63 1.54 -18.76
N LYS A 4 9.69 0.69 -19.17
CA LYS A 4 8.34 1.08 -19.54
C LYS A 4 7.40 0.90 -18.37
N GLN A 5 6.57 1.89 -18.10
CA GLN A 5 5.48 1.74 -17.14
C GLN A 5 4.47 0.74 -17.72
N ILE A 6 4.18 -0.32 -16.98
CA ILE A 6 3.20 -1.34 -17.39
C ILE A 6 1.85 -1.18 -16.66
N ALA A 7 1.86 -0.52 -15.50
CA ALA A 7 0.67 -0.32 -14.70
C ALA A 7 0.81 0.89 -13.77
N THR A 8 -0.29 1.27 -13.16
CA THR A 8 -0.35 2.21 -12.05
C THR A 8 -0.97 1.51 -10.85
N ILE A 9 -0.37 1.66 -9.66
CA ILE A 9 -1.02 1.20 -8.43
C ILE A 9 -1.81 2.34 -7.80
N HIS A 10 -3.06 2.06 -7.43
CA HIS A 10 -3.92 2.94 -6.65
C HIS A 10 -4.00 2.46 -5.21
N THR A 11 -3.80 3.37 -4.26
CA THR A 11 -3.79 3.09 -2.81
C THR A 11 -4.57 4.15 -2.06
N ASP A 12 -4.74 3.94 -0.77
CA ASP A 12 -5.43 4.87 0.12
C ASP A 12 -4.52 5.98 0.69
N PHE A 13 -3.30 6.13 0.14
CA PHE A 13 -2.34 7.15 0.56
C PHE A 13 -2.24 8.28 -0.47
N PRO A 14 -2.91 9.44 -0.23
CA PRO A 14 -2.82 10.61 -1.12
C PRO A 14 -1.49 11.36 -0.97
N GLU A 15 -0.75 11.12 0.12
CA GLU A 15 0.52 11.77 0.44
C GLU A 15 1.52 10.81 1.09
N LYS A 16 2.80 11.20 1.13
CA LYS A 16 3.89 10.31 1.60
C LYS A 16 3.90 10.05 3.09
N PHE A 17 3.39 11.00 3.90
CA PHE A 17 3.44 10.88 5.34
C PHE A 17 2.47 9.79 5.80
N GLY A 18 2.96 8.85 6.60
CA GLY A 18 2.16 7.74 7.13
C GLY A 18 2.20 6.46 6.30
N ILE A 19 2.75 6.49 5.07
CA ILE A 19 2.96 5.24 4.31
C ILE A 19 3.91 4.33 5.10
N PRO A 20 3.58 3.04 5.30
CA PRO A 20 4.47 2.08 5.91
C PRO A 20 5.81 2.02 5.20
N ARG A 21 6.89 1.87 5.96
CA ARG A 21 8.26 1.88 5.40
C ARG A 21 8.61 0.64 4.60
N GLN A 22 7.85 -0.42 4.74
CA GLN A 22 7.98 -1.68 4.01
C GLN A 22 6.60 -2.28 3.79
N SER A 23 6.44 -3.03 2.72
CA SER A 23 5.24 -3.83 2.46
C SER A 23 4.98 -4.83 3.59
N GLY A 24 3.71 -5.13 3.82
CA GLY A 24 3.27 -6.13 4.79
C GLY A 24 3.33 -5.72 6.26
N LEU A 25 3.90 -4.53 6.63
CA LEU A 25 3.92 -4.06 8.02
C LEU A 25 2.53 -3.75 8.58
N VAL A 26 1.61 -3.36 7.71
CA VAL A 26 0.17 -3.22 7.96
C VAL A 26 -0.55 -3.99 6.87
N GLY A 27 -0.89 -5.23 7.17
CA GLY A 27 -1.39 -6.19 6.17
C GLY A 27 -2.75 -5.85 5.57
N GLN A 28 -3.56 -5.04 6.25
CA GLN A 28 -4.90 -4.65 5.82
C GLN A 28 -4.92 -3.57 4.72
N LEU A 29 -3.81 -2.86 4.51
CA LEU A 29 -3.73 -1.80 3.51
C LEU A 29 -3.95 -2.35 2.11
N LYS A 30 -4.95 -1.81 1.42
CA LYS A 30 -5.40 -2.29 0.11
C LYS A 30 -4.84 -1.44 -1.02
N GLY A 31 -4.65 -2.10 -2.18
CA GLY A 31 -4.30 -1.43 -3.42
C GLY A 31 -4.87 -2.15 -4.63
N GLN A 32 -4.95 -1.43 -5.73
CA GLN A 32 -5.37 -1.94 -7.03
C GLN A 32 -4.30 -1.61 -8.07
N ILE A 33 -3.76 -2.63 -8.73
CA ILE A 33 -2.83 -2.44 -9.83
C ILE A 33 -3.64 -2.51 -11.13
N ILE A 34 -3.69 -1.38 -11.84
CA ILE A 34 -4.41 -1.22 -13.10
C ILE A 34 -3.40 -1.12 -14.23
N LEU A 35 -3.49 -2.04 -15.19
CA LEU A 35 -2.56 -2.13 -16.30
C LEU A 35 -2.77 -1.00 -17.31
N GLU A 36 -1.67 -0.53 -17.91
CA GLU A 36 -1.73 0.34 -19.07
C GLU A 36 -2.39 -0.39 -20.26
N PRO A 37 -3.12 0.29 -21.15
CA PRO A 37 -3.90 -0.33 -22.22
C PRO A 37 -3.14 -1.36 -23.05
N ALA A 38 -1.85 -1.11 -23.33
CA ALA A 38 -1.01 -2.01 -24.11
C ALA A 38 -0.73 -3.37 -23.44
N TYR A 39 -0.91 -3.47 -22.12
CA TYR A 39 -0.57 -4.65 -21.32
C TYR A 39 -1.78 -5.36 -20.72
N ARG A 40 -3.02 -5.03 -21.14
CA ARG A 40 -4.28 -5.60 -20.62
C ARG A 40 -4.63 -6.98 -21.19
N ASN A 41 -3.68 -7.67 -21.80
CA ASN A 41 -3.93 -9.00 -22.34
C ASN A 41 -4.12 -10.02 -21.21
N ARG A 42 -5.30 -10.67 -21.19
CA ARG A 42 -5.68 -11.66 -20.18
C ARG A 42 -4.71 -12.84 -20.09
N GLU A 43 -4.12 -13.25 -21.23
CA GLU A 43 -3.19 -14.37 -21.30
C GLU A 43 -1.90 -14.14 -20.50
N ALA A 44 -1.48 -12.88 -20.33
CA ALA A 44 -0.30 -12.54 -19.52
C ALA A 44 -0.49 -12.83 -18.03
N PHE A 45 -1.73 -13.06 -17.58
CA PHE A 45 -2.08 -13.33 -16.18
C PHE A 45 -2.49 -14.79 -15.93
N ARG A 46 -2.37 -15.65 -16.97
CA ARG A 46 -2.67 -17.09 -16.82
C ARG A 46 -1.73 -17.71 -15.78
N GLY A 47 -2.30 -18.37 -14.77
CA GLY A 47 -1.57 -18.99 -13.67
C GLY A 47 -1.19 -18.06 -12.52
N LEU A 48 -1.27 -16.71 -12.68
CA LEU A 48 -0.87 -15.79 -11.62
C LEU A 48 -1.76 -15.90 -10.36
N ALA A 49 -3.03 -16.28 -10.51
CA ALA A 49 -3.97 -16.46 -9.39
C ALA A 49 -3.63 -17.63 -8.45
N GLU A 50 -2.71 -18.52 -8.86
CA GLU A 50 -2.22 -19.63 -8.02
C GLU A 50 -1.20 -19.17 -6.97
N TYR A 51 -0.65 -17.97 -7.12
CA TYR A 51 0.33 -17.40 -6.20
C TYR A 51 -0.35 -16.51 -5.16
N SER A 52 0.04 -16.68 -3.91
CA SER A 52 -0.46 -15.86 -2.79
C SER A 52 0.17 -14.47 -2.71
N HIS A 53 1.39 -14.33 -3.24
CA HIS A 53 2.14 -13.08 -3.20
C HIS A 53 2.83 -12.82 -4.55
N ILE A 54 3.06 -11.54 -4.82
CA ILE A 54 3.75 -11.05 -5.99
C ILE A 54 4.82 -10.03 -5.60
N TRP A 55 5.93 -10.03 -6.34
CA TRP A 55 6.87 -8.92 -6.38
C TRP A 55 6.34 -7.84 -7.30
N VAL A 56 6.38 -6.59 -6.84
CA VAL A 56 6.06 -5.41 -7.64
C VAL A 56 7.28 -4.51 -7.68
N LEU A 57 7.79 -4.23 -8.90
CA LEU A 57 8.83 -3.26 -9.17
C LEU A 57 8.17 -1.94 -9.56
N TRP A 58 8.53 -0.86 -8.85
CA TRP A 58 7.85 0.42 -8.98
C TRP A 58 8.82 1.59 -8.81
N GLU A 59 8.38 2.81 -9.10
CA GLU A 59 9.21 4.00 -9.03
C GLU A 59 8.85 4.89 -7.83
N PHE A 60 9.88 5.35 -7.12
CA PHE A 60 9.72 6.48 -6.20
C PHE A 60 9.57 7.80 -6.98
N SER A 61 8.45 7.96 -7.69
CA SER A 61 8.20 9.04 -8.66
C SER A 61 8.39 10.45 -8.10
N GLN A 62 8.12 10.63 -6.80
CA GLN A 62 8.27 11.93 -6.12
C GLN A 62 9.61 12.10 -5.39
N ALA A 63 10.58 11.20 -5.56
CA ALA A 63 11.87 11.27 -4.89
C ALA A 63 13.04 11.50 -5.86
N LYS A 64 12.75 11.82 -7.11
CA LYS A 64 13.77 12.11 -8.15
C LYS A 64 14.65 13.29 -7.73
N ARG A 65 15.96 13.14 -7.89
CA ARG A 65 16.94 14.19 -7.66
C ARG A 65 17.91 14.23 -8.85
N GLU A 66 18.34 15.43 -9.21
CA GLU A 66 19.38 15.62 -10.25
C GLU A 66 20.70 14.95 -9.88
N LYS A 67 21.06 15.01 -8.61
CA LYS A 67 22.32 14.43 -8.09
C LYS A 67 22.01 13.46 -6.97
N TRP A 68 22.57 12.26 -7.07
CA TRP A 68 22.51 11.28 -6.00
C TRP A 68 23.61 11.54 -4.95
N SER A 69 23.42 10.99 -3.76
CA SER A 69 24.44 11.05 -2.68
C SER A 69 24.83 9.61 -2.30
N PRO A 70 26.14 9.33 -2.12
CA PRO A 70 26.59 8.00 -1.70
C PRO A 70 26.11 7.62 -0.31
N THR A 71 25.68 8.60 0.48
CA THR A 71 25.16 8.35 1.84
C THR A 71 23.83 9.04 2.08
N VAL A 72 23.00 8.41 2.92
CA VAL A 72 21.70 8.92 3.36
C VAL A 72 21.61 8.90 4.88
N LYS A 73 20.66 9.62 5.45
CA LYS A 73 20.32 9.59 6.89
C LYS A 73 19.05 8.77 7.08
N PRO A 74 19.15 7.49 7.53
CA PRO A 74 17.95 6.70 7.78
C PRO A 74 17.13 7.31 8.91
N PRO A 75 15.80 7.46 8.76
CA PRO A 75 14.97 8.20 9.72
C PRO A 75 15.01 7.66 11.16
N ARG A 76 15.29 6.36 11.36
CA ARG A 76 15.28 5.71 12.69
C ARG A 76 16.66 5.53 13.32
N LEU A 77 17.75 5.88 12.66
CA LEU A 77 19.12 5.75 13.23
C LEU A 77 19.57 6.97 14.03
N GLY A 78 18.75 8.00 14.16
CA GLY A 78 19.11 9.27 14.79
C GLY A 78 19.77 10.25 13.83
N ALA A 79 19.77 11.54 14.21
CA ALA A 79 20.09 12.68 13.34
C ALA A 79 21.50 12.66 12.74
N ASN A 80 22.47 12.02 13.40
CA ASN A 80 23.89 12.16 13.06
C ASN A 80 24.49 10.92 12.38
N LYS A 81 23.73 9.80 12.25
CA LYS A 81 24.26 8.59 11.61
C LYS A 81 23.92 8.55 10.12
N ARG A 82 24.95 8.56 9.29
CA ARG A 82 24.81 8.34 7.84
C ARG A 82 25.13 6.90 7.50
N MET A 83 24.40 6.38 6.52
CA MET A 83 24.63 5.03 5.98
C MET A 83 24.86 5.12 4.47
N GLY A 84 25.63 4.20 3.93
CA GLY A 84 25.76 4.04 2.48
C GLY A 84 24.36 3.81 1.87
N VAL A 85 24.06 4.47 0.75
CA VAL A 85 22.74 4.39 0.12
C VAL A 85 22.37 2.95 -0.22
N PHE A 86 23.33 2.12 -0.63
CA PHE A 86 23.11 0.72 -0.98
C PHE A 86 22.92 -0.20 0.23
N ALA A 87 23.29 0.26 1.43
CA ALA A 87 22.95 -0.42 2.68
C ALA A 87 21.53 -0.06 3.19
N THR A 88 20.76 0.68 2.41
CA THR A 88 19.41 1.15 2.78
C THR A 88 18.40 0.89 1.66
N ARG A 89 17.11 1.01 1.99
CA ARG A 89 16.02 1.06 1.01
C ARG A 89 15.53 2.50 0.78
N SER A 90 16.44 3.48 0.91
CA SER A 90 16.13 4.89 0.67
C SER A 90 15.72 5.13 -0.79
N PRO A 91 14.72 5.99 -1.05
CA PRO A 91 14.34 6.40 -2.41
C PRO A 91 15.41 7.25 -3.09
N PHE A 92 16.33 7.88 -2.32
CA PHE A 92 17.36 8.78 -2.84
C PHE A 92 18.58 8.01 -3.33
N ARG A 93 18.40 7.20 -4.35
CA ARG A 93 19.41 6.32 -4.96
C ARG A 93 19.54 6.61 -6.47
N PRO A 94 20.61 6.13 -7.14
CA PRO A 94 20.81 6.40 -8.57
C PRO A 94 19.59 6.04 -9.43
N ASN A 95 19.04 4.87 -9.20
CA ASN A 95 17.78 4.43 -9.80
C ASN A 95 16.73 4.35 -8.68
N PRO A 96 15.74 5.26 -8.62
CA PRO A 96 14.76 5.31 -7.55
C PRO A 96 13.68 4.22 -7.70
N ILE A 97 14.12 2.96 -7.78
CA ILE A 97 13.27 1.78 -7.93
C ILE A 97 12.95 1.21 -6.56
N GLY A 98 11.66 0.99 -6.33
CA GLY A 98 11.11 0.25 -5.21
C GLY A 98 10.85 -1.21 -5.57
N LEU A 99 10.88 -2.08 -4.58
CA LEU A 99 10.57 -3.50 -4.68
C LEU A 99 9.75 -3.90 -3.45
N SER A 100 8.52 -4.34 -3.68
CA SER A 100 7.58 -4.71 -2.62
C SER A 100 6.98 -6.08 -2.88
N ALA A 101 7.01 -6.95 -1.87
CA ALA A 101 6.24 -8.19 -1.88
C ALA A 101 4.83 -7.87 -1.37
N LEU A 102 3.82 -8.03 -2.21
CA LEU A 102 2.42 -7.76 -1.89
C LEU A 102 1.63 -9.07 -1.90
N LYS A 103 0.67 -9.19 -0.98
CA LYS A 103 -0.30 -10.28 -1.04
C LYS A 103 -1.22 -10.04 -2.23
N LEU A 104 -1.39 -11.02 -3.10
CA LEU A 104 -2.38 -11.03 -4.17
C LEU A 104 -3.71 -11.54 -3.61
N ASP A 105 -4.68 -10.64 -3.47
CA ASP A 105 -6.01 -11.01 -2.94
C ASP A 105 -6.89 -11.61 -4.04
N SER A 106 -6.90 -11.01 -5.24
CA SER A 106 -7.64 -11.51 -6.41
C SER A 106 -7.20 -10.84 -7.70
N ILE A 107 -7.59 -11.42 -8.83
CA ILE A 107 -7.49 -10.81 -10.17
C ILE A 107 -8.92 -10.66 -10.69
N GLU A 108 -9.35 -9.42 -10.90
CA GLU A 108 -10.63 -9.08 -11.49
C GLU A 108 -10.45 -8.80 -12.99
N TYR A 109 -11.33 -9.34 -13.83
CA TYR A 109 -11.33 -9.04 -15.27
C TYR A 109 -12.40 -7.99 -15.59
N HIS A 110 -12.05 -6.72 -15.39
CA HIS A 110 -12.95 -5.59 -15.59
C HIS A 110 -13.17 -5.28 -17.07
N LYS A 111 -14.41 -4.94 -17.49
CA LYS A 111 -14.76 -4.68 -18.91
C LYS A 111 -13.94 -3.53 -19.53
N THR A 112 -13.67 -2.47 -18.76
CA THR A 112 -12.95 -1.27 -19.24
C THR A 112 -11.46 -1.35 -18.98
N TYR A 113 -11.05 -1.88 -17.82
CA TYR A 113 -9.66 -1.84 -17.36
C TYR A 113 -8.90 -3.14 -17.63
N GLY A 114 -9.57 -4.19 -18.17
CA GLY A 114 -8.95 -5.50 -18.35
C GLY A 114 -8.60 -6.14 -16.99
N PRO A 115 -7.48 -6.87 -16.89
CA PRO A 115 -7.03 -7.44 -15.62
C PRO A 115 -6.70 -6.34 -14.59
N VAL A 116 -7.32 -6.40 -13.42
CA VAL A 116 -7.05 -5.56 -12.26
C VAL A 116 -6.60 -6.46 -11.12
N LEU A 117 -5.42 -6.22 -10.57
CA LEU A 117 -4.92 -6.98 -9.44
C LEU A 117 -5.29 -6.28 -8.14
N HIS A 118 -6.04 -6.94 -7.28
CA HIS A 118 -6.32 -6.51 -5.92
C HIS A 118 -5.24 -7.04 -5.01
N VAL A 119 -4.58 -6.15 -4.27
CA VAL A 119 -3.43 -6.49 -3.43
C VAL A 119 -3.57 -5.93 -2.02
N SER A 120 -2.84 -6.55 -1.08
CA SER A 120 -2.79 -6.12 0.32
C SER A 120 -1.35 -5.93 0.79
N GLY A 121 -1.20 -5.15 1.88
CA GLY A 121 0.10 -4.86 2.50
C GLY A 121 0.90 -3.82 1.73
N VAL A 122 0.22 -2.88 1.07
CA VAL A 122 0.86 -1.86 0.22
C VAL A 122 1.67 -0.85 1.04
N ASP A 123 2.77 -0.38 0.45
CA ASP A 123 3.70 0.63 0.99
C ASP A 123 4.02 1.72 -0.06
N MET A 124 3.06 2.04 -0.90
CA MET A 124 3.19 2.94 -2.04
C MET A 124 2.17 4.06 -1.98
N LEU A 125 2.56 5.21 -2.54
CA LEU A 125 1.69 6.37 -2.76
C LEU A 125 0.65 6.05 -3.84
N ASP A 126 -0.54 6.62 -3.76
CA ASP A 126 -1.53 6.56 -4.83
C ASP A 126 -0.96 7.10 -6.15
N GLY A 127 -1.24 6.42 -7.26
CA GLY A 127 -0.75 6.79 -8.58
C GLY A 127 0.71 6.42 -8.85
N THR A 128 1.32 5.55 -8.04
CA THR A 128 2.72 5.12 -8.25
C THR A 128 2.85 4.26 -9.52
N PRO A 129 3.82 4.59 -10.43
CA PRO A 129 4.11 3.78 -11.61
C PRO A 129 4.68 2.40 -11.24
N VAL A 130 4.19 1.36 -11.93
CA VAL A 130 4.66 -0.02 -11.82
C VAL A 130 5.34 -0.42 -13.12
N TYR A 131 6.52 -1.03 -13.00
CA TYR A 131 7.36 -1.43 -14.14
C TYR A 131 7.42 -2.93 -14.38
N ASP A 132 7.21 -3.75 -13.34
CA ASP A 132 7.20 -5.20 -13.48
C ASP A 132 6.42 -5.88 -12.35
N ILE A 133 5.88 -7.05 -12.64
CA ILE A 133 5.17 -7.91 -11.70
C ILE A 133 5.71 -9.32 -11.88
N LYS A 134 6.14 -9.96 -10.77
CA LYS A 134 6.61 -11.35 -10.76
C LYS A 134 5.96 -12.15 -9.66
N PRO A 135 5.76 -13.45 -9.80
CA PRO A 135 5.32 -14.27 -8.68
C PRO A 135 6.38 -14.28 -7.57
N TYR A 136 5.96 -14.30 -6.32
CA TYR A 136 6.82 -14.56 -5.18
C TYR A 136 6.96 -16.07 -4.98
N LEU A 137 8.19 -16.56 -4.95
CA LEU A 137 8.52 -17.98 -4.81
C LEU A 137 9.15 -18.24 -3.43
N PRO A 138 8.42 -18.77 -2.44
CA PRO A 138 8.93 -18.92 -1.07
C PRO A 138 10.25 -19.68 -0.99
N TYR A 139 10.44 -20.70 -1.82
CA TYR A 139 11.65 -21.50 -1.84
C TYR A 139 12.89 -20.78 -2.38
N ALA A 140 12.71 -19.70 -3.17
CA ALA A 140 13.78 -18.92 -3.79
C ALA A 140 13.94 -17.53 -3.13
N ASP A 141 12.82 -16.93 -2.68
CA ASP A 141 12.79 -15.53 -2.23
C ASP A 141 12.90 -15.39 -0.70
N SER A 142 12.70 -16.48 0.06
CA SER A 142 12.75 -16.44 1.53
C SER A 142 14.08 -17.04 2.05
N TYR A 143 14.79 -16.23 2.82
CA TYR A 143 16.03 -16.60 3.50
C TYR A 143 15.85 -16.39 5.01
N PRO A 144 15.34 -17.39 5.77
CA PRO A 144 15.09 -17.24 7.21
C PRO A 144 16.33 -16.88 8.03
N ASP A 145 17.51 -17.31 7.60
CA ASP A 145 18.80 -17.08 8.25
C ASP A 145 19.47 -15.75 7.85
N ALA A 146 18.81 -14.94 6.99
CA ALA A 146 19.37 -13.67 6.57
C ALA A 146 19.48 -12.67 7.74
N THR A 147 20.60 -11.94 7.78
CA THR A 147 20.83 -10.93 8.81
C THR A 147 20.29 -9.56 8.40
N ASP A 148 19.59 -8.89 9.32
CA ASP A 148 18.93 -7.60 9.08
C ASP A 148 19.88 -6.38 9.09
N GLY A 149 21.14 -6.54 9.43
CA GLY A 149 22.10 -5.43 9.58
C GLY A 149 21.59 -4.39 10.61
N PHE A 150 21.64 -3.10 10.23
CA PHE A 150 21.12 -2.04 11.12
C PHE A 150 19.59 -2.02 11.21
N ALA A 151 18.89 -2.54 10.21
CA ALA A 151 17.43 -2.56 10.19
C ALA A 151 16.85 -3.44 11.30
N GLY A 152 17.54 -4.54 11.64
CA GLY A 152 17.15 -5.41 12.74
C GLY A 152 17.13 -4.71 14.11
N ARG A 153 18.05 -3.75 14.32
CA ARG A 153 18.12 -2.98 15.57
C ARG A 153 16.93 -2.05 15.79
N VAL A 154 16.24 -1.68 14.72
CA VAL A 154 15.07 -0.77 14.74
C VAL A 154 13.78 -1.47 14.33
N ARG A 155 13.86 -2.79 14.11
CA ARG A 155 12.71 -3.64 13.81
C ARG A 155 11.80 -3.72 15.04
N GLY A 156 10.49 -3.59 14.82
CA GLY A 156 9.52 -3.77 15.89
C GLY A 156 9.32 -2.58 16.83
N ASN A 157 10.05 -1.49 16.67
CA ASN A 157 9.78 -0.27 17.42
C ASN A 157 8.40 0.27 17.03
N ARG A 158 7.41 -0.06 17.86
CA ARG A 158 6.04 0.45 17.76
C ARG A 158 5.76 1.31 18.97
N ILE A 159 4.98 2.37 18.77
CA ILE A 159 4.47 3.21 19.85
C ILE A 159 3.05 2.81 20.22
N ALA A 160 2.65 3.09 21.46
CA ALA A 160 1.26 2.97 21.87
C ALA A 160 0.38 3.98 21.11
N VAL A 161 -0.91 3.69 20.98
CA VAL A 161 -1.88 4.56 20.31
C VAL A 161 -3.10 4.72 21.20
N SER A 162 -3.40 5.97 21.53
CA SER A 162 -4.59 6.36 22.29
C SER A 162 -5.53 7.14 21.37
N ILE A 163 -6.73 6.60 21.15
CA ILE A 163 -7.78 7.22 20.37
C ILE A 163 -8.99 7.40 21.28
N PRO A 164 -9.39 8.64 21.62
CA PRO A 164 -10.58 8.89 22.41
C PRO A 164 -11.85 8.35 21.74
N GLU A 165 -12.85 7.96 22.52
CA GLU A 165 -14.09 7.35 22.00
C GLU A 165 -14.82 8.30 21.03
N GLU A 166 -14.84 9.59 21.33
CA GLU A 166 -15.43 10.61 20.44
C GLU A 166 -14.72 10.73 19.08
N MET A 167 -13.45 10.30 18.97
CA MET A 167 -12.71 10.23 17.71
C MET A 167 -12.95 8.89 17.01
N LEU A 168 -13.08 7.78 17.75
CA LEU A 168 -13.42 6.48 17.19
C LEU A 168 -14.77 6.46 16.49
N ILE A 169 -15.75 7.20 16.99
CA ILE A 169 -17.08 7.32 16.38
C ILE A 169 -17.00 7.94 14.97
N LYS A 170 -16.04 8.82 14.72
CA LYS A 170 -15.81 9.45 13.40
C LYS A 170 -15.17 8.50 12.38
N ILE A 171 -14.63 7.35 12.84
CA ILE A 171 -13.92 6.36 12.01
C ILE A 171 -14.82 5.14 11.84
N GLU A 172 -15.03 4.71 10.58
CA GLU A 172 -15.72 3.45 10.30
C GLU A 172 -15.04 2.28 11.03
N GLU A 173 -15.82 1.40 11.63
CA GLU A 173 -15.34 0.30 12.48
C GLU A 173 -14.27 -0.55 11.79
N LYS A 174 -14.47 -0.86 10.51
CA LYS A 174 -13.52 -1.65 9.69
C LYS A 174 -12.14 -1.00 9.52
N GLU A 175 -12.05 0.35 9.67
CA GLU A 175 -10.81 1.10 9.46
C GLU A 175 -10.06 1.41 10.76
N ARG A 176 -10.72 1.26 11.93
CA ARG A 176 -10.15 1.62 13.23
C ARG A 176 -8.84 0.90 13.54
N ASP A 177 -8.80 -0.41 13.28
CA ASP A 177 -7.58 -1.21 13.52
C ASP A 177 -6.46 -0.83 12.54
N THR A 178 -6.77 -0.60 11.27
CA THR A 178 -5.80 -0.15 10.26
C THR A 178 -5.18 1.18 10.65
N ILE A 179 -5.99 2.16 11.05
CA ILE A 179 -5.52 3.48 11.50
C ILE A 179 -4.64 3.34 12.76
N LYS A 180 -5.05 2.53 13.73
CA LYS A 180 -4.26 2.26 14.93
C LYS A 180 -2.91 1.63 14.58
N GLN A 181 -2.89 0.66 13.66
CA GLN A 181 -1.64 0.05 13.20
C GLN A 181 -0.74 1.05 12.46
N LEU A 182 -1.29 1.92 11.61
CA LEU A 182 -0.54 2.98 10.93
C LEU A 182 0.14 3.93 11.93
N LEU A 183 -0.61 4.43 12.90
CA LEU A 183 -0.07 5.32 13.94
C LEU A 183 0.98 4.61 14.79
N SER A 184 0.79 3.33 15.10
CA SER A 184 1.75 2.54 15.89
C SER A 184 3.11 2.37 15.20
N GLN A 185 3.18 2.49 13.86
CA GLN A 185 4.44 2.47 13.11
C GLN A 185 5.31 3.69 13.35
N ASP A 186 4.86 4.68 14.11
CA ASP A 186 5.50 5.97 14.31
C ASP A 186 5.94 6.61 12.97
N PRO A 187 5.02 7.27 12.27
CA PRO A 187 5.32 7.85 10.96
C PRO A 187 6.28 9.03 11.01
N ARG A 188 6.59 9.55 12.21
CA ARG A 188 7.50 10.67 12.40
C ARG A 188 8.93 10.34 11.96
N THR A 189 9.67 11.38 11.68
CA THR A 189 11.13 11.27 11.56
C THR A 189 11.78 11.34 12.94
N ALA A 190 12.73 10.46 13.25
CA ALA A 190 13.45 10.45 14.53
C ALA A 190 14.21 11.75 14.87
N TYR A 191 14.24 12.70 13.93
CA TYR A 191 14.93 13.99 14.11
C TYR A 191 14.08 15.05 14.82
N VAL A 192 12.78 14.84 14.91
CA VAL A 192 11.83 15.79 15.51
C VAL A 192 11.30 15.19 16.78
N GLN A 193 11.88 15.57 17.92
CA GLN A 193 11.45 15.19 19.26
C GLN A 193 10.71 16.36 19.92
N ASP A 194 9.72 16.88 19.24
CA ASP A 194 8.86 17.95 19.74
C ASP A 194 7.53 17.33 20.17
N ALA A 195 7.30 17.23 21.48
CA ALA A 195 6.09 16.65 22.05
C ALA A 195 4.84 17.49 21.77
N GLU A 196 4.99 18.80 21.58
CA GLU A 196 3.88 19.70 21.29
C GLU A 196 3.50 19.73 19.81
N ARG A 197 4.34 19.17 18.94
CA ARG A 197 4.09 19.17 17.51
C ARG A 197 2.90 18.30 17.15
N ILE A 198 1.94 18.89 16.46
CA ILE A 198 0.79 18.20 15.88
C ILE A 198 1.15 17.71 14.47
N TRP A 199 0.91 16.42 14.24
CA TRP A 199 1.12 15.75 12.97
C TRP A 199 -0.23 15.45 12.33
N GLY A 200 -0.31 15.38 11.00
CA GLY A 200 -1.49 14.98 10.25
C GLY A 200 -1.20 13.71 9.43
N LEU A 201 -1.99 12.68 9.61
CA LEU A 201 -1.97 11.45 8.81
C LEU A 201 -3.18 11.45 7.88
N SER A 202 -2.93 11.49 6.57
CA SER A 202 -3.98 11.34 5.56
C SER A 202 -4.07 9.87 5.13
N TYR A 203 -5.22 9.27 5.34
CA TYR A 203 -5.52 7.90 4.94
C TYR A 203 -6.99 7.81 4.49
N GLN A 204 -7.24 7.35 3.27
CA GLN A 204 -8.57 7.39 2.66
C GLN A 204 -9.20 8.80 2.75
N GLN A 205 -10.42 8.91 3.28
CA GLN A 205 -11.11 10.18 3.54
C GLN A 205 -10.70 10.85 4.85
N TYR A 206 -9.88 10.20 5.70
CA TYR A 206 -9.53 10.70 7.02
C TYR A 206 -8.28 11.57 6.98
N ASN A 207 -8.30 12.67 7.74
CA ASN A 207 -7.14 13.43 8.16
C ASN A 207 -7.06 13.35 9.68
N ILE A 208 -6.11 12.57 10.19
CA ILE A 208 -5.98 12.25 11.60
C ILE A 208 -4.89 13.13 12.19
N ARG A 209 -5.26 14.03 13.08
CA ARG A 209 -4.33 14.91 13.78
C ARG A 209 -3.93 14.25 15.09
N PHE A 210 -2.62 14.14 15.33
CA PHE A 210 -2.09 13.49 16.52
C PHE A 210 -0.79 14.15 16.99
N ARG A 211 -0.47 14.00 18.27
CA ARG A 211 0.83 14.28 18.85
C ARG A 211 1.43 13.01 19.42
N VAL A 212 2.73 13.02 19.68
CA VAL A 212 3.38 11.86 20.30
C VAL A 212 4.17 12.31 21.51
N GLU A 213 3.86 11.71 22.65
CA GLU A 213 4.48 11.95 23.94
C GLU A 213 4.73 10.60 24.62
N ASN A 214 5.91 10.41 25.23
CA ASN A 214 6.28 9.18 25.95
C ASN A 214 5.96 7.89 25.18
N GLU A 215 6.39 7.82 23.90
CA GLU A 215 6.14 6.68 23.01
C GLU A 215 4.64 6.33 22.82
N THR A 216 3.76 7.31 22.99
CA THR A 216 2.33 7.15 22.77
C THR A 216 1.84 8.21 21.79
N ALA A 217 1.18 7.77 20.71
CA ALA A 217 0.46 8.65 19.79
C ALA A 217 -0.94 8.94 20.36
N TYR A 218 -1.21 10.18 20.66
CA TYR A 218 -2.51 10.66 21.12
C TYR A 218 -3.25 11.30 19.95
N VAL A 219 -4.36 10.73 19.52
CA VAL A 219 -5.22 11.31 18.51
C VAL A 219 -5.98 12.49 19.11
N LEU A 220 -5.85 13.65 18.47
CA LEU A 220 -6.45 14.90 18.92
C LEU A 220 -7.72 15.24 18.14
N ASP A 221 -7.72 14.91 16.84
CA ASP A 221 -8.87 15.15 15.97
C ASP A 221 -8.88 14.22 14.77
N VAL A 222 -10.07 13.98 14.24
CA VAL A 222 -10.33 13.24 13.01
C VAL A 222 -11.26 14.07 12.14
N GLU A 223 -10.74 14.56 11.03
CA GLU A 223 -11.47 15.29 10.00
C GLU A 223 -11.78 14.41 8.81
N ILE A 224 -12.99 14.49 8.26
CA ILE A 224 -13.37 13.81 7.01
C ILE A 224 -13.18 14.78 5.86
N LYS A 225 -12.25 14.52 4.95
CA LYS A 225 -11.98 15.36 3.78
C LYS A 225 -13.13 15.29 2.79
N GLN A 226 -13.80 16.44 2.54
CA GLN A 226 -14.81 16.54 1.51
C GLN A 226 -14.17 16.33 0.12
N GLY A 227 -14.67 15.38 -0.66
CA GLY A 227 -14.16 15.08 -2.01
C GLY A 227 -13.35 13.78 -2.10
N ALA A 228 -12.69 13.30 -1.03
CA ALA A 228 -12.11 11.95 -0.97
C ALA A 228 -13.21 10.88 -1.11
N ASP A 229 -14.41 11.20 -0.59
CA ASP A 229 -15.63 10.40 -0.70
C ASP A 229 -16.04 10.07 -2.16
N ARG A 230 -15.78 10.96 -3.13
CA ARG A 230 -16.13 10.71 -4.55
C ARG A 230 -15.24 9.65 -5.21
N LEU A 231 -13.95 9.61 -4.91
CA LEU A 231 -13.05 8.59 -5.46
C LEU A 231 -13.29 7.23 -4.80
N TYR A 232 -13.51 7.21 -3.49
CA TYR A 232 -13.80 5.99 -2.74
C TYR A 232 -15.16 5.40 -3.11
N ARG A 233 -16.23 6.20 -3.13
CA ARG A 233 -17.59 5.76 -3.53
C ARG A 233 -17.66 5.36 -5.00
N LYS A 234 -16.90 5.98 -5.88
CA LYS A 234 -16.81 5.53 -7.27
C LYS A 234 -16.13 4.18 -7.39
N ARG A 235 -15.11 3.90 -6.55
CA ARG A 235 -14.45 2.59 -6.46
C ARG A 235 -15.37 1.52 -5.86
N GLU A 236 -16.19 1.84 -4.84
CA GLU A 236 -17.17 0.91 -4.26
C GLU A 236 -18.40 0.71 -5.16
N ALA A 237 -18.89 1.75 -5.80
CA ALA A 237 -20.01 1.66 -6.75
C ALA A 237 -19.64 0.82 -7.99
N ASP A 238 -18.37 0.90 -8.43
CA ASP A 238 -17.86 0.03 -9.49
C ASP A 238 -17.69 -1.44 -9.01
N ARG A 239 -17.40 -1.68 -7.72
CA ARG A 239 -17.41 -3.01 -7.10
C ARG A 239 -18.82 -3.60 -6.98
N GLY A 240 -19.81 -2.81 -6.56
CA GLY A 240 -21.19 -3.24 -6.39
C GLY A 240 -21.85 -3.67 -7.70
N LYS A 241 -21.60 -2.96 -8.78
CA LYS A 241 -22.14 -3.30 -10.11
C LYS A 241 -21.61 -4.59 -10.71
N VAL A 242 -20.41 -5.03 -10.30
CA VAL A 242 -19.80 -6.30 -10.76
C VAL A 242 -20.39 -7.50 -10.02
N THR A 243 -20.82 -7.32 -8.78
CA THR A 243 -21.45 -8.39 -7.98
C THR A 243 -22.90 -8.65 -8.44
N GLU A 244 -23.68 -7.60 -8.71
CA GLU A 244 -25.06 -7.73 -9.20
C GLU A 244 -25.15 -8.42 -10.58
N GLN A 245 -24.18 -8.15 -11.46
CA GLN A 245 -24.15 -8.75 -12.81
C GLN A 245 -23.71 -10.23 -12.82
N LYS A 246 -23.05 -10.72 -11.75
CA LYS A 246 -22.72 -12.15 -11.59
C LYS A 246 -23.91 -12.99 -11.15
N ASP A 247 -24.86 -12.40 -10.45
CA ASP A 247 -26.07 -13.08 -10.01
C ASP A 247 -27.12 -13.14 -11.12
N GLU A 248 -27.19 -12.16 -12.03
CA GLU A 248 -28.06 -12.20 -13.23
C GLU A 248 -27.59 -13.23 -14.27
N ASP A 249 -26.28 -13.34 -14.54
CA ASP A 249 -25.74 -14.35 -15.48
C ASP A 249 -25.83 -15.80 -14.95
N ARG A 250 -26.10 -16.00 -13.66
CA ARG A 250 -26.35 -17.33 -13.08
C ARG A 250 -27.80 -17.75 -13.11
N SER A 251 -28.76 -16.84 -13.26
CA SER A 251 -30.19 -17.13 -13.28
C SER A 251 -30.71 -17.55 -14.65
N ASP A 252 -29.99 -17.29 -15.73
CA ASP A 252 -30.45 -17.55 -17.12
C ASP A 252 -29.95 -18.89 -17.72
N GLY A 253 -29.28 -19.72 -16.88
CA GLY A 253 -28.66 -20.99 -17.31
C GLY A 253 -29.44 -22.27 -17.01
N THR A 254 -30.69 -22.19 -16.55
CA THR A 254 -31.51 -23.38 -16.21
C THR A 254 -32.89 -23.32 -16.78
N THR A 255 -33.03 -23.51 -18.10
CA THR A 255 -34.26 -24.09 -18.70
C THR A 255 -33.90 -24.78 -20.01
N ASP A 256 -34.41 -26.00 -20.11
CA ASP A 256 -34.64 -26.83 -21.28
C ASP A 256 -33.51 -27.71 -21.83
N LYS A 257 -33.62 -28.95 -21.42
CA LYS A 257 -33.77 -30.09 -22.35
C LYS A 257 -34.25 -31.35 -21.60
N ALA A 258 -35.52 -31.44 -21.37
CA ALA A 258 -36.20 -32.73 -21.24
C ALA A 258 -37.12 -32.83 -22.48
N GLY A 259 -36.93 -33.86 -23.25
CA GLY A 259 -37.93 -34.26 -24.29
C GLY A 259 -37.31 -34.81 -25.58
N GLU A 260 -37.59 -36.06 -25.73
CA GLU A 260 -37.84 -36.83 -26.98
C GLU A 260 -36.72 -37.63 -27.63
N LYS A 261 -37.00 -38.89 -27.49
CA LYS A 261 -36.78 -40.12 -28.28
C LYS A 261 -35.50 -40.87 -28.06
#